data_342324ca169160a8c819f7d569f1ea1f
#
_entry.id   342324ca169160a8c819f7d569f1ea1f
#
_cell.length_a   1.000
_cell.length_b   1.000
_cell.length_c   1.000
_cell.angle_alpha   90.00
_cell.angle_beta   90.00
_cell.angle_gamma   90.00
#
_symmetry.space_group_name_H-M   'P 1'
#
loop_
_entity.id
_entity.type
_entity.pdbx_description
1 polymer ?
#
loop_
_entity_poly.entity_id
_entity_poly.type
_entity_poly.pdbx_seq_one_letter_code
_entity_poly.pdbx_strand_id
1 'polypeptide(L)'
;MSCSINAVKLFEWVLRHPGREACFGVASDIDIVMHCDRILKGENTELFVLEKDNETPLIALWCELDHERKNIHILNILGDRGSLRDAIGAWDALYPEWTVSGARRKSKQNVQYRLSEFTKQ
;
A
#
# COMPACT_ATOMS: atom_id res chain seq x y z
N MET A 1 -3.19 0.58 -10.10
CA MET A 1 -4.41 -0.24 -10.19
C MET A 1 -5.61 0.59 -9.81
N SER A 2 -6.68 0.48 -10.54
CA SER A 2 -7.89 1.22 -10.19
C SER A 2 -8.60 0.57 -9.01
N CYS A 3 -9.12 1.39 -8.09
CA CYS A 3 -9.91 0.95 -6.95
C CYS A 3 -11.39 1.20 -7.28
N SER A 4 -12.24 0.20 -7.11
CA SER A 4 -13.68 0.34 -7.35
C SER A 4 -14.39 1.09 -6.22
N ILE A 5 -13.74 1.23 -5.07
CA ILE A 5 -14.28 1.96 -3.92
C ILE A 5 -14.08 3.45 -4.16
N ASN A 6 -15.12 4.26 -3.94
CA ASN A 6 -14.94 5.71 -4.09
C ASN A 6 -14.03 6.28 -2.98
N ALA A 7 -13.43 7.44 -3.28
CA ALA A 7 -12.43 8.06 -2.40
C ALA A 7 -12.97 8.35 -0.99
N VAL A 8 -14.24 8.74 -0.88
CA VAL A 8 -14.86 9.06 0.43
C VAL A 8 -14.93 7.82 1.30
N LYS A 9 -15.40 6.71 0.74
CA LYS A 9 -15.49 5.44 1.49
C LYS A 9 -14.11 4.94 1.88
N LEU A 10 -13.14 5.05 0.98
CA LEU A 10 -11.76 4.65 1.25
C LEU A 10 -11.17 5.47 2.41
N PHE A 11 -11.34 6.80 2.36
CA PHE A 11 -10.82 7.67 3.42
C PHE A 11 -11.51 7.40 4.76
N GLU A 12 -12.82 7.17 4.77
CA GLU A 12 -13.54 6.78 5.98
C GLU A 12 -12.99 5.49 6.57
N TRP A 13 -12.76 4.49 5.74
CA TRP A 13 -12.18 3.21 6.17
C TRP A 13 -10.81 3.41 6.80
N VAL A 14 -9.95 4.21 6.16
CA VAL A 14 -8.60 4.52 6.65
C VAL A 14 -8.68 5.22 8.01
N LEU A 15 -9.50 6.26 8.12
CA LEU A 15 -9.59 7.07 9.33
C LEU A 15 -10.18 6.33 10.52
N ARG A 16 -11.05 5.35 10.28
CA ARG A 16 -11.70 4.56 11.33
C ARG A 16 -11.00 3.24 11.62
N HIS A 17 -9.96 2.91 10.87
CA HIS A 17 -9.29 1.62 11.03
C HIS A 17 -8.55 1.51 12.36
N PRO A 18 -8.68 0.38 13.10
CA PRO A 18 -7.97 0.22 14.38
C PRO A 18 -6.45 0.25 14.25
N GLY A 19 -5.91 -0.09 13.08
CA GLY A 19 -4.46 -0.05 12.80
C GLY A 19 -3.92 1.30 12.37
N ARG A 20 -4.75 2.34 12.34
CA ARG A 20 -4.38 3.68 11.89
C ARG A 20 -3.13 4.23 12.58
N GLU A 21 -3.09 4.14 13.90
CA GLU A 21 -1.98 4.68 14.69
C GLU A 21 -0.68 3.92 14.41
N ALA A 22 -0.75 2.62 14.26
CA ALA A 22 0.41 1.81 13.90
C ALA A 22 0.92 2.14 12.49
N CYS A 23 0.04 2.55 11.59
CA CYS A 23 0.37 2.88 10.20
C CYS A 23 0.90 4.32 10.05
N PHE A 24 0.24 5.29 10.67
CA PHE A 24 0.49 6.72 10.48
C PHE A 24 0.99 7.44 11.74
N GLY A 25 1.12 6.75 12.86
CA GLY A 25 1.45 7.39 14.13
C GLY A 25 0.29 8.25 14.63
N VAL A 26 0.64 9.36 15.28
CA VAL A 26 -0.35 10.28 15.86
C VAL A 26 -0.80 11.38 14.88
N ALA A 27 -0.72 11.11 13.58
CA ALA A 27 -1.12 12.08 12.57
C ALA A 27 -2.62 12.40 12.68
N SER A 28 -2.96 13.67 12.40
CA SER A 28 -4.36 14.12 12.39
C SER A 28 -5.11 13.56 11.17
N ASP A 29 -6.44 13.61 11.22
CA ASP A 29 -7.28 13.21 10.09
C ASP A 29 -6.92 13.97 8.82
N ILE A 30 -6.68 15.29 8.94
CA ILE A 30 -6.31 16.14 7.80
C ILE A 30 -4.98 15.68 7.20
N ASP A 31 -4.00 15.41 8.03
CA ASP A 31 -2.67 14.96 7.55
C ASP A 31 -2.76 13.64 6.81
N ILE A 32 -3.56 12.70 7.32
CA ILE A 32 -3.76 11.40 6.68
C ILE A 32 -4.46 11.56 5.32
N VAL A 33 -5.53 12.37 5.27
CA VAL A 33 -6.27 12.61 4.03
C VAL A 33 -5.40 13.31 3.01
N MET A 34 -4.60 14.30 3.42
CA MET A 34 -3.66 14.98 2.53
C MET A 34 -2.60 14.05 1.98
N HIS A 35 -2.10 13.13 2.80
CA HIS A 35 -1.15 12.11 2.35
C HIS A 35 -1.79 11.18 1.31
N CYS A 36 -3.01 10.72 1.55
CA CYS A 36 -3.75 9.89 0.58
C CYS A 36 -3.96 10.64 -0.74
N ASP A 37 -4.38 11.90 -0.67
CA ASP A 37 -4.63 12.73 -1.85
C ASP A 37 -3.34 12.93 -2.67
N ARG A 38 -2.23 13.21 -2.00
CA ARG A 38 -0.93 13.37 -2.65
C ARG A 38 -0.50 12.11 -3.37
N ILE A 39 -0.68 10.94 -2.76
CA ILE A 39 -0.34 9.65 -3.36
C ILE A 39 -1.23 9.36 -4.57
N LEU A 40 -2.53 9.65 -4.46
CA LEU A 40 -3.48 9.41 -5.55
C LEU A 40 -3.21 10.31 -6.77
N LYS A 41 -2.71 11.52 -6.56
CA LYS A 41 -2.46 12.50 -7.62
C LYS A 41 -1.04 12.45 -8.18
N GLY A 42 -0.12 11.77 -7.51
CA GLY A 42 1.27 11.72 -7.93
C GLY A 42 1.49 10.88 -9.17
N GLU A 43 2.48 11.24 -9.99
CA GLU A 43 2.80 10.51 -11.21
C GLU A 43 3.53 9.18 -10.93
N ASN A 44 4.36 9.17 -9.90
CA ASN A 44 5.18 8.01 -9.52
C ASN A 44 4.79 7.48 -8.14
N THR A 45 3.53 7.62 -7.79
CA THR A 45 2.98 7.11 -6.54
C THR A 45 1.67 6.38 -6.83
N GLU A 46 1.33 5.43 -5.98
CA GLU A 46 0.10 4.67 -6.13
C GLU A 46 -0.45 4.26 -4.77
N LEU A 47 -1.75 4.44 -4.59
CA LEU A 47 -2.47 3.85 -3.47
C LEU A 47 -3.12 2.56 -3.97
N PHE A 48 -2.50 1.44 -3.63
CA PHE A 48 -2.95 0.12 -4.05
C PHE A 48 -3.90 -0.44 -3.00
N VAL A 49 -5.09 -0.83 -3.42
CA VAL A 49 -6.10 -1.39 -2.51
C VAL A 49 -6.54 -2.75 -3.02
N LEU A 50 -6.41 -3.76 -2.18
CA LEU A 50 -7.00 -5.07 -2.43
C LEU A 50 -8.34 -5.13 -1.70
N GLU A 51 -9.39 -5.45 -2.41
CA GLU A 51 -10.77 -5.41 -1.90
C GLU A 51 -11.28 -6.80 -1.54
N LYS A 52 -12.03 -6.88 -0.46
CA LYS A 52 -12.76 -8.09 -0.09
C LYS A 52 -13.99 -8.28 -0.98
N ASP A 53 -14.68 -7.18 -1.21
CA ASP A 53 -15.80 -7.04 -2.12
C ASP A 53 -15.74 -5.61 -2.68
N ASN A 54 -16.67 -5.21 -3.51
CA ASN A 54 -16.65 -3.88 -4.16
C ASN A 54 -16.82 -2.71 -3.18
N GLU A 55 -16.94 -2.95 -1.89
CA GLU A 55 -17.21 -1.90 -0.91
C GLU A 55 -16.22 -1.85 0.24
N THR A 56 -15.50 -2.94 0.51
CA THR A 56 -14.67 -3.05 1.71
C THR A 56 -13.23 -3.40 1.37
N PRO A 57 -12.26 -2.52 1.69
CA PRO A 57 -10.85 -2.87 1.54
C PRO A 57 -10.41 -3.98 2.50
N LEU A 58 -9.53 -4.86 2.03
CA LEU A 58 -8.79 -5.81 2.87
C LEU A 58 -7.49 -5.19 3.33
N ILE A 59 -6.78 -4.56 2.40
CA ILE A 59 -5.47 -3.96 2.67
C ILE A 59 -5.27 -2.78 1.73
N ALA A 60 -4.62 -1.74 2.23
CA ALA A 60 -4.21 -0.58 1.44
C ALA A 60 -2.71 -0.37 1.59
N LEU A 61 -2.05 -0.08 0.48
CA LEU A 61 -0.60 0.13 0.40
C LEU A 61 -0.32 1.46 -0.28
N TRP A 62 0.37 2.35 0.43
CA TRP A 62 0.83 3.64 -0.11
C TRP A 62 2.22 3.42 -0.66
N CYS A 63 2.42 3.66 -1.94
CA CYS A 63 3.64 3.24 -2.65
C CYS A 63 4.25 4.34 -3.49
N GLU A 64 5.58 4.29 -3.62
CA GLU A 64 6.32 5.04 -4.62
C GLU A 64 6.83 4.07 -5.69
N LEU A 65 6.75 4.49 -6.96
CA LEU A 65 7.17 3.68 -8.09
C LEU A 65 8.44 4.28 -8.69
N ASP A 66 9.50 3.49 -8.75
CA ASP A 66 10.75 3.87 -9.43
C ASP A 66 10.85 3.09 -10.74
N HIS A 67 10.47 3.72 -11.85
CA HIS A 67 10.45 3.08 -13.15
C HIS A 67 11.84 2.80 -13.72
N GLU A 68 12.85 3.58 -13.33
CA GLU A 68 14.22 3.34 -13.77
C GLU A 68 14.80 2.09 -13.11
N ARG A 69 14.58 1.94 -11.81
CA ARG A 69 15.09 0.79 -11.06
C ARG A 69 14.12 -0.37 -11.00
N LYS A 70 12.92 -0.18 -11.53
CA LYS A 70 11.84 -1.17 -11.47
C LYS A 70 11.58 -1.62 -10.03
N ASN A 71 11.35 -0.66 -9.16
CA ASN A 71 11.13 -0.92 -7.75
C ASN A 71 9.85 -0.24 -7.25
N ILE A 72 9.08 -0.97 -6.45
CA ILE A 72 7.93 -0.45 -5.72
C ILE A 72 8.34 -0.31 -4.26
N HIS A 73 8.35 0.92 -3.75
CA HIS A 73 8.67 1.18 -2.35
C HIS A 73 7.38 1.41 -1.55
N ILE A 74 7.15 0.58 -0.56
CA ILE A 74 5.97 0.66 0.29
C ILE A 74 6.23 1.64 1.42
N LEU A 75 5.44 2.73 1.47
CA LEU A 75 5.53 3.74 2.52
C LEU A 75 4.68 3.38 3.74
N ASN A 76 3.47 2.91 3.50
CA ASN A 76 2.50 2.59 4.55
C ASN A 76 1.71 1.35 4.18
N ILE A 77 1.32 0.58 5.19
CA ILE A 77 0.45 -0.60 5.03
C ILE A 77 -0.65 -0.51 6.08
N LEU A 78 -1.91 -0.60 5.64
CA LEU A 78 -3.05 -0.61 6.55
C LEU A 78 -4.00 -1.73 6.16
N GLY A 79 -4.45 -2.50 7.14
CA GLY A 79 -5.43 -3.56 6.93
C GLY A 79 -4.90 -4.95 7.26
N ASP A 80 -5.46 -5.96 6.61
CA ASP A 80 -5.13 -7.35 6.87
C ASP A 80 -3.75 -7.72 6.34
N ARG A 81 -2.81 -7.94 7.24
CA ARG A 81 -1.43 -8.32 6.89
C ARG A 81 -1.36 -9.66 6.17
N GLY A 82 -2.31 -10.56 6.41
CA GLY A 82 -2.39 -11.82 5.68
C GLY A 82 -2.67 -11.65 4.19
N SER A 83 -3.27 -10.51 3.81
CA SER A 83 -3.56 -10.19 2.41
C SER A 83 -2.38 -9.55 1.66
N LEU A 84 -1.28 -9.24 2.34
CA LEU A 84 -0.12 -8.60 1.73
C LEU A 84 0.47 -9.46 0.61
N ARG A 85 0.55 -10.76 0.81
CA ARG A 85 1.06 -11.70 -0.20
C ARG A 85 0.21 -11.66 -1.47
N ASP A 86 -1.12 -11.61 -1.33
CA ASP A 86 -2.02 -11.53 -2.48
C ASP A 86 -1.87 -10.20 -3.22
N ALA A 87 -1.70 -9.11 -2.49
CA ALA A 87 -1.49 -7.79 -3.09
C ALA A 87 -0.17 -7.76 -3.88
N ILE A 88 0.89 -8.30 -3.32
CA ILE A 88 2.19 -8.36 -4.00
C ILE A 88 2.14 -9.31 -5.20
N GLY A 89 1.38 -10.40 -5.11
CA GLY A 89 1.15 -11.30 -6.24
C GLY A 89 0.44 -10.60 -7.40
N ALA A 90 -0.52 -9.73 -7.11
CA ALA A 90 -1.17 -8.92 -8.13
C ALA A 90 -0.18 -7.95 -8.78
N TRP A 91 0.73 -7.36 -8.02
CA TRP A 91 1.78 -6.51 -8.59
C TRP A 91 2.74 -7.27 -9.50
N ASP A 92 3.11 -8.50 -9.14
CA ASP A 92 4.01 -9.32 -9.96
C ASP A 92 3.44 -9.54 -11.36
N ALA A 93 2.11 -9.66 -11.47
CA ALA A 93 1.43 -9.76 -12.76
C ALA A 93 1.45 -8.45 -13.55
N LEU A 94 1.34 -7.30 -12.86
CA LEU A 94 1.32 -5.97 -13.48
C LEU A 94 2.73 -5.43 -13.77
N TYR A 95 3.69 -5.77 -12.93
CA TYR A 95 5.06 -5.25 -12.98
C TYR A 95 6.06 -6.42 -12.95
N PRO A 96 6.13 -7.23 -14.03
CA PRO A 96 7.02 -8.40 -14.04
C PRO A 96 8.47 -7.99 -13.86
N GLU A 97 9.18 -8.75 -13.03
CA GLU A 97 10.59 -8.55 -12.68
C GLU A 97 10.92 -7.30 -11.87
N TRP A 98 9.90 -6.57 -11.40
CA TRP A 98 10.13 -5.49 -10.46
C TRP A 98 10.46 -6.04 -9.08
N THR A 99 11.08 -5.19 -8.25
CA THR A 99 11.35 -5.48 -6.86
C THR A 99 10.40 -4.71 -5.96
N VAL A 100 10.25 -5.14 -4.73
CA VAL A 100 9.49 -4.43 -3.70
C VAL A 100 10.40 -4.15 -2.52
N SER A 101 10.29 -2.96 -1.95
CA SER A 101 11.03 -2.56 -0.75
C SER A 101 10.10 -1.90 0.25
N GLY A 102 10.52 -1.89 1.50
CA GLY A 102 9.78 -1.27 2.58
C GLY A 102 10.54 -1.36 3.88
N ALA A 103 10.10 -0.65 4.92
CA ALA A 103 10.73 -0.69 6.22
C ALA A 103 10.22 -1.89 7.01
N ARG A 104 11.14 -2.66 7.59
CA ARG A 104 10.78 -3.69 8.57
C ARG A 104 10.37 -3.01 9.88
N ARG A 105 9.20 -3.38 10.37
CA ARG A 105 8.62 -2.79 11.57
C ARG A 105 9.52 -2.89 12.82
N LYS A 106 10.18 -4.05 12.99
CA LYS A 106 11.01 -4.31 14.17
C LYS A 106 12.40 -3.71 14.09
N SER A 107 13.01 -3.67 12.91
CA SER A 107 14.38 -3.21 12.71
C SER A 107 14.48 -1.83 12.08
N LYS A 108 13.38 -1.32 11.55
CA LYS A 108 13.30 -0.08 10.78
C LYS A 108 14.28 -0.03 9.61
N GLN A 109 14.75 -1.19 9.16
CA GLN A 109 15.61 -1.31 8.00
C GLN A 109 14.78 -1.51 6.74
N ASN A 110 15.20 -0.87 5.66
CA ASN A 110 14.60 -1.12 4.36
C ASN A 110 15.00 -2.50 3.86
N VAL A 111 14.03 -3.22 3.35
CA VAL A 111 14.22 -4.55 2.80
C VAL A 111 13.70 -4.55 1.38
N GLN A 112 14.46 -5.15 0.47
CA GLN A 112 14.10 -5.23 -0.94
C GLN A 112 14.00 -6.69 -1.35
N TYR A 113 12.91 -7.03 -2.05
CA TYR A 113 12.65 -8.38 -2.58
C TYR A 113 12.19 -8.29 -4.02
N ARG A 114 12.41 -9.36 -4.78
CA ARG A 114 11.65 -9.53 -6.02
C ARG A 114 10.22 -9.89 -5.66
N LEU A 115 9.26 -9.40 -6.44
CA LEU A 115 7.85 -9.68 -6.18
C LEU A 115 7.54 -11.17 -6.20
N SER A 116 8.12 -11.90 -7.15
CA SER A 116 7.93 -13.34 -7.28
C SER A 116 8.49 -14.12 -6.08
N GLU A 117 9.60 -13.67 -5.50
CA GLU A 117 10.19 -14.30 -4.32
C GLU A 117 9.30 -14.12 -3.10
N PHE A 118 8.68 -12.95 -2.98
CA PHE A 118 7.80 -12.65 -1.85
C PHE A 118 6.56 -13.56 -1.85
N THR A 119 5.98 -13.83 -3.00
CA THR A 119 4.77 -14.64 -3.12
C THR A 119 5.00 -16.14 -2.91
N LYS A 120 6.24 -16.58 -3.02
CA LYS A 120 6.61 -17.99 -2.79
C LYS A 120 6.82 -18.37 -1.33
N GLN A 121 6.84 -17.41 -0.45
CA GLN A 121 7.07 -17.66 0.97
C GLN A 121 5.83 -18.06 1.75
#